data_db2f65314bb8b95553b026fe12ba11b8
#
_entry.id   db2f65314bb8b95553b026fe12ba11b8
#
_cell.length_a   1.000
_cell.length_b   1.000
_cell.length_c   1.000
_cell.angle_alpha   90.00
_cell.angle_beta   90.00
_cell.angle_gamma   90.00
#
_symmetry.space_group_name_H-M   'P 1'
#
loop_
_entity.id
_entity.type
_entity.pdbx_description
1 polymer ?
#
loop_
_entity_poly.entity_id
_entity_poly.type
_entity_poly.pdbx_seq_one_letter_code
_entity_poly.pdbx_strand_id
1 'polypeptide(L)'
;ILWEGKTANARTRLHKSFLVMQDVNYQLFSDSVREEILLGAAHPKLVDTVMQALGLNGLADRHPMSLSGGQKQRVVVAAAMLSDKPLILLDEPTSGLDRGNMEQVGRLLQQLKAQGKTIVVITHDEELAADWCDRIIALQD
;
A
#
# COMPACT_ATOMS: atom_id res chain seq x y z
N ILE A 1 -11.52 -5.93 18.16
CA ILE A 1 -11.05 -6.59 16.92
C ILE A 1 -10.44 -7.92 17.33
N LEU A 2 -10.81 -8.97 16.60
CA LEU A 2 -10.25 -10.31 16.77
C LEU A 2 -9.21 -10.57 15.67
N TRP A 3 -8.10 -11.18 16.03
CA TRP A 3 -7.09 -11.73 15.12
C TRP A 3 -6.97 -13.22 15.39
N GLU A 4 -7.27 -14.05 14.40
CA GLU A 4 -7.28 -15.52 14.55
C GLU A 4 -8.08 -15.99 15.79
N GLY A 5 -9.25 -15.38 16.02
CA GLY A 5 -10.15 -15.69 17.14
C GLY A 5 -9.73 -15.11 18.51
N LYS A 6 -8.60 -14.38 18.58
CA LYS A 6 -8.11 -13.77 19.83
C LYS A 6 -8.25 -12.25 19.79
N THR A 7 -8.54 -11.62 20.92
CA THR A 7 -8.60 -10.16 21.02
C THR A 7 -7.24 -9.53 20.73
N ALA A 8 -7.16 -8.72 19.68
CA ALA A 8 -5.97 -7.98 19.30
C ALA A 8 -5.95 -6.61 19.99
N ASN A 9 -4.97 -6.37 20.84
CA ASN A 9 -4.71 -5.05 21.42
C ASN A 9 -4.07 -4.09 20.38
N ALA A 10 -3.89 -2.82 20.74
CA ALA A 10 -3.32 -1.82 19.83
C ALA A 10 -1.93 -2.22 19.31
N ARG A 11 -1.07 -2.72 20.17
CA ARG A 11 0.30 -3.16 19.80
C ARG A 11 0.26 -4.32 18.82
N THR A 12 -0.60 -5.31 19.03
CA THR A 12 -0.78 -6.44 18.11
C THR A 12 -1.26 -5.97 16.75
N ARG A 13 -2.23 -5.06 16.70
CA ARG A 13 -2.75 -4.49 15.44
C ARG A 13 -1.66 -3.77 14.65
N LEU A 14 -0.90 -2.87 15.29
CA LEU A 14 0.22 -2.17 14.68
C LEU A 14 1.31 -3.12 14.17
N HIS A 15 1.55 -4.20 14.89
CA HIS A 15 2.56 -5.18 14.48
C HIS A 15 2.11 -6.05 13.30
N LYS A 16 0.82 -6.29 13.15
CA LYS A 16 0.24 -7.16 12.12
C LYS A 16 -0.26 -6.43 10.89
N SER A 17 -0.38 -5.10 10.92
CA SER A 17 -0.93 -4.33 9.81
C SER A 17 0.02 -3.25 9.32
N PHE A 18 -0.12 -2.93 8.03
CA PHE A 18 0.48 -1.77 7.38
C PHE A 18 -0.68 -0.90 6.86
N LEU A 19 -0.66 0.39 7.19
CA LEU A 19 -1.66 1.34 6.73
C LEU A 19 -1.08 2.20 5.60
N VAL A 20 -1.77 2.27 4.49
CA VAL A 20 -1.55 3.25 3.42
C VAL A 20 -2.62 4.32 3.56
N MET A 21 -2.22 5.51 3.96
CA MET A 21 -3.14 6.64 4.21
C MET A 21 -3.58 7.28 2.89
N GLN A 22 -4.75 7.92 2.88
CA GLN A 22 -5.25 8.71 1.75
C GLN A 22 -4.24 9.79 1.33
N ASP A 23 -3.71 10.55 2.26
CA ASP A 23 -2.60 11.46 2.00
C ASP A 23 -1.27 10.83 2.44
N VAL A 24 -0.60 10.21 1.48
CA VAL A 24 0.70 9.53 1.68
C VAL A 24 1.83 10.49 2.06
N ASN A 25 1.66 11.81 1.93
CA ASN A 25 2.68 12.78 2.36
C ASN A 25 2.97 12.69 3.86
N TYR A 26 2.00 12.26 4.66
CA TYR A 26 2.18 12.05 6.09
C TYR A 26 2.96 10.77 6.44
N GLN A 27 3.32 9.96 5.45
CA GLN A 27 4.01 8.69 5.65
C GLN A 27 5.42 8.66 5.04
N LEU A 28 5.87 9.73 4.39
CA LEU A 28 7.15 9.80 3.70
C LEU A 28 8.12 10.65 4.51
N PHE A 29 9.15 10.03 5.07
CA PHE A 29 10.07 10.65 6.02
C PHE A 29 11.54 10.58 5.64
N SER A 30 11.91 9.68 4.70
CA SER A 30 13.30 9.42 4.32
C SER A 30 13.79 10.43 3.27
N ASP A 31 15.12 10.53 3.13
CA ASP A 31 15.75 11.43 2.19
C ASP A 31 15.74 10.91 0.75
N SER A 32 15.54 9.60 0.57
CA SER A 32 15.45 8.98 -0.75
C SER A 32 14.31 7.96 -0.83
N VAL A 33 13.81 7.73 -2.06
CA VAL A 33 12.79 6.72 -2.36
C VAL A 33 13.25 5.33 -1.91
N ARG A 34 14.50 4.99 -2.17
CA ARG A 34 15.07 3.69 -1.78
C ARG A 34 15.06 3.51 -0.26
N GLU A 35 15.50 4.52 0.48
CA GLU A 35 15.50 4.47 1.94
C GLU A 35 14.08 4.36 2.50
N GLU A 36 13.13 5.10 1.93
CA GLU A 36 11.73 5.04 2.32
C GLU A 36 11.16 3.62 2.16
N ILE A 37 11.40 2.98 1.01
CA ILE A 37 10.94 1.62 0.73
C ILE A 37 11.61 0.59 1.66
N LEU A 38 12.86 0.83 2.02
CA LEU A 38 13.62 -0.06 2.92
C LEU A 38 13.28 0.15 4.39
N LEU A 39 12.60 1.22 4.75
CA LEU A 39 12.23 1.52 6.13
C LEU A 39 11.23 0.46 6.65
N GLY A 40 11.69 -0.40 7.54
CA GLY A 40 10.89 -1.52 8.07
C GLY A 40 10.76 -2.72 7.13
N ALA A 41 11.58 -2.81 6.08
CA ALA A 41 11.57 -3.92 5.15
C ALA A 41 12.07 -5.22 5.81
N ALA A 42 11.26 -6.28 5.76
CA ALA A 42 11.66 -7.63 6.14
C ALA A 42 12.47 -8.34 5.03
N HIS A 43 12.28 -7.90 3.79
CA HIS A 43 12.90 -8.49 2.59
C HIS A 43 13.70 -7.46 1.78
N PRO A 44 14.74 -6.81 2.34
CA PRO A 44 15.43 -5.69 1.70
C PRO A 44 16.11 -6.07 0.37
N LYS A 45 16.48 -7.34 0.19
CA LYS A 45 17.10 -7.84 -1.06
C LYS A 45 16.17 -7.76 -2.26
N LEU A 46 14.86 -7.64 -2.06
CA LEU A 46 13.85 -7.56 -3.12
C LEU A 46 13.54 -6.12 -3.54
N VAL A 47 14.21 -5.12 -2.97
CA VAL A 47 13.89 -3.70 -3.23
C VAL A 47 13.94 -3.36 -4.72
N ASP A 48 14.98 -3.78 -5.42
CA ASP A 48 15.12 -3.47 -6.85
C ASP A 48 14.06 -4.16 -7.70
N THR A 49 13.72 -5.41 -7.37
CA THR A 49 12.64 -6.15 -8.03
C THR A 49 11.29 -5.47 -7.83
N VAL A 50 10.99 -5.05 -6.61
CA VAL A 50 9.74 -4.36 -6.29
C VAL A 50 9.70 -2.98 -6.95
N MET A 51 10.78 -2.22 -6.89
CA MET A 51 10.87 -0.92 -7.56
C MET A 51 10.66 -1.04 -9.08
N GLN A 52 11.23 -2.08 -9.70
CA GLN A 52 11.02 -2.35 -11.12
C GLN A 52 9.56 -2.68 -11.42
N ALA A 53 8.95 -3.56 -10.65
CA ALA A 53 7.55 -3.96 -10.83
C ALA A 53 6.57 -2.78 -10.69
N LEU A 54 6.91 -1.78 -9.88
CA LEU A 54 6.11 -0.60 -9.62
C LEU A 54 6.48 0.63 -10.48
N GLY A 55 7.40 0.47 -11.44
CA GLY A 55 7.83 1.57 -12.31
C GLY A 55 8.52 2.71 -11.57
N LEU A 56 9.26 2.38 -10.50
CA LEU A 56 10.03 3.33 -9.69
C LEU A 56 11.52 3.36 -10.06
N ASN A 57 11.92 2.64 -11.11
CA ASN A 57 13.30 2.65 -11.61
C ASN A 57 13.71 4.08 -11.99
N GLY A 58 14.93 4.44 -11.68
CA GLY A 58 15.45 5.78 -11.91
C GLY A 58 14.98 6.84 -10.91
N LEU A 59 14.16 6.47 -9.93
CA LEU A 59 13.69 7.37 -8.87
C LEU A 59 14.33 7.07 -7.51
N ALA A 60 15.20 6.06 -7.42
CA ALA A 60 15.76 5.52 -6.18
C ALA A 60 16.39 6.60 -5.28
N ASP A 61 17.18 7.49 -5.88
CA ASP A 61 17.92 8.54 -5.16
C ASP A 61 17.17 9.87 -5.07
N ARG A 62 15.92 9.92 -5.58
CA ARG A 62 15.12 11.14 -5.48
C ARG A 62 14.48 11.26 -4.11
N HIS A 63 14.37 12.51 -3.64
CA HIS A 63 13.61 12.80 -2.42
C HIS A 63 12.13 12.48 -2.64
N PRO A 64 11.45 11.70 -1.77
CA PRO A 64 10.07 11.30 -1.95
C PRO A 64 9.09 12.45 -2.19
N MET A 65 9.33 13.60 -1.54
CA MET A 65 8.47 14.78 -1.72
C MET A 65 8.56 15.41 -3.11
N SER A 66 9.58 15.10 -3.91
CA SER A 66 9.72 15.57 -5.30
C SER A 66 8.91 14.76 -6.31
N LEU A 67 8.27 13.68 -5.88
CA LEU A 67 7.51 12.77 -6.72
C LEU A 67 6.08 13.26 -6.97
N SER A 68 5.47 12.79 -8.07
CA SER A 68 4.02 12.94 -8.28
C SER A 68 3.21 12.14 -7.23
N GLY A 69 1.93 12.48 -7.06
CA GLY A 69 1.05 11.78 -6.11
C GLY A 69 1.00 10.26 -6.36
N GLY A 70 0.83 9.84 -7.61
CA GLY A 70 0.83 8.43 -7.97
C GLY A 70 2.18 7.74 -7.75
N GLN A 71 3.31 8.43 -7.95
CA GLN A 71 4.63 7.90 -7.63
C GLN A 71 4.81 7.73 -6.12
N LYS A 72 4.41 8.71 -5.32
CA LYS A 72 4.42 8.64 -3.85
C LYS A 72 3.61 7.46 -3.33
N GLN A 73 2.41 7.27 -3.88
CA GLN A 73 1.56 6.13 -3.51
C GLN A 73 2.25 4.79 -3.81
N ARG A 74 2.87 4.64 -4.99
CA ARG A 74 3.63 3.44 -5.34
C ARG A 74 4.82 3.20 -4.41
N VAL A 75 5.48 4.26 -3.92
CA VAL A 75 6.56 4.13 -2.92
C VAL A 75 6.04 3.53 -1.62
N VAL A 76 4.91 4.01 -1.09
CA VAL A 76 4.31 3.48 0.14
C VAL A 76 3.83 2.04 -0.06
N VAL A 77 3.25 1.71 -1.23
CA VAL A 77 2.87 0.34 -1.56
C VAL A 77 4.09 -0.57 -1.67
N ALA A 78 5.21 -0.09 -2.26
CA ALA A 78 6.48 -0.83 -2.28
C ALA A 78 6.98 -1.18 -0.88
N ALA A 79 6.91 -0.22 0.05
CA ALA A 79 7.25 -0.46 1.45
C ALA A 79 6.32 -1.52 2.09
N ALA A 80 5.01 -1.46 1.80
CA ALA A 80 4.06 -2.47 2.25
C ALA A 80 4.38 -3.87 1.70
N MET A 81 4.80 -3.97 0.43
CA MET A 81 5.20 -5.24 -0.20
C MET A 81 6.43 -5.87 0.46
N LEU A 82 7.41 -5.04 0.84
CA LEU A 82 8.65 -5.52 1.48
C LEU A 82 8.50 -5.74 2.99
N SER A 83 7.43 -5.26 3.59
CA SER A 83 7.12 -5.52 5.00
C SER A 83 6.67 -6.98 5.21
N ASP A 84 6.84 -7.49 6.43
CA ASP A 84 6.30 -8.80 6.84
C ASP A 84 4.84 -8.73 7.31
N LYS A 85 4.20 -7.58 7.15
CA LYS A 85 2.83 -7.36 7.62
C LYS A 85 1.82 -8.19 6.80
N PRO A 86 1.04 -9.06 7.45
CA PRO A 86 0.06 -9.90 6.75
C PRO A 86 -1.21 -9.15 6.34
N LEU A 87 -1.49 -8.00 6.97
CA LEU A 87 -2.67 -7.17 6.69
C LEU A 87 -2.24 -5.80 6.15
N ILE A 88 -2.75 -5.44 4.97
CA ILE A 88 -2.57 -4.12 4.39
C ILE A 88 -3.92 -3.40 4.38
N LEU A 89 -3.95 -2.23 4.97
CA LEU A 89 -5.13 -1.35 4.99
C LEU A 89 -4.85 -0.19 4.06
N LEU A 90 -5.75 0.09 3.13
CA LEU A 90 -5.66 1.24 2.23
C LEU A 90 -6.88 2.14 2.45
N ASP A 91 -6.62 3.41 2.68
CA ASP A 91 -7.63 4.43 2.90
C ASP A 91 -7.72 5.32 1.65
N GLU A 92 -8.84 5.22 0.91
CA GLU A 92 -9.12 5.96 -0.32
C GLU A 92 -7.97 5.95 -1.35
N PRO A 93 -7.44 4.78 -1.74
CA PRO A 93 -6.22 4.69 -2.55
C PRO A 93 -6.38 5.22 -3.98
N THR A 94 -7.60 5.45 -4.45
CA THR A 94 -7.89 5.98 -5.79
C THR A 94 -8.40 7.42 -5.79
N SER A 95 -8.51 8.04 -4.63
CA SER A 95 -9.03 9.41 -4.50
C SER A 95 -8.27 10.39 -5.39
N GLY A 96 -9.01 11.08 -6.29
CA GLY A 96 -8.44 12.06 -7.21
C GLY A 96 -7.62 11.47 -8.36
N LEU A 97 -7.64 10.16 -8.58
CA LEU A 97 -6.98 9.51 -9.71
C LEU A 97 -7.89 9.42 -10.94
N ASP A 98 -7.29 9.50 -12.13
CA ASP A 98 -7.96 9.12 -13.35
C ASP A 98 -8.05 7.58 -13.49
N ARG A 99 -8.83 7.12 -14.47
CA ARG A 99 -9.08 5.69 -14.70
C ARG A 99 -7.79 4.89 -14.93
N GLY A 100 -6.82 5.41 -15.67
CA GLY A 100 -5.55 4.71 -15.94
C GLY A 100 -4.72 4.50 -14.69
N ASN A 101 -4.69 5.51 -13.82
CA ASN A 101 -4.02 5.41 -12.51
C ASN A 101 -4.79 4.51 -11.55
N MET A 102 -6.12 4.49 -11.58
CA MET A 102 -6.94 3.57 -10.80
C MET A 102 -6.64 2.10 -11.16
N GLU A 103 -6.54 1.77 -12.46
CA GLU A 103 -6.15 0.43 -12.91
C GLU A 103 -4.74 0.03 -12.41
N GLN A 104 -3.81 0.98 -12.32
CA GLN A 104 -2.50 0.71 -11.73
C GLN A 104 -2.62 0.34 -10.26
N VAL A 105 -3.43 1.06 -9.48
CA VAL A 105 -3.72 0.71 -8.09
C VAL A 105 -4.31 -0.69 -8.00
N GLY A 106 -5.31 -1.02 -8.81
CA GLY A 106 -5.90 -2.36 -8.86
C GLY A 106 -4.86 -3.46 -9.09
N ARG A 107 -3.95 -3.26 -10.04
CA ARG A 107 -2.82 -4.19 -10.29
C ARG A 107 -1.91 -4.34 -9.07
N LEU A 108 -1.63 -3.25 -8.34
CA LEU A 108 -0.85 -3.29 -7.10
C LEU A 108 -1.54 -4.11 -6.01
N LEU A 109 -2.87 -3.98 -5.87
CA LEU A 109 -3.65 -4.80 -4.94
C LEU A 109 -3.53 -6.29 -5.28
N GLN A 110 -3.60 -6.66 -6.55
CA GLN A 110 -3.42 -8.05 -6.97
C GLN A 110 -2.01 -8.58 -6.69
N GLN A 111 -0.98 -7.76 -6.86
CA GLN A 111 0.40 -8.14 -6.52
C GLN A 111 0.56 -8.40 -5.00
N LEU A 112 0.00 -7.53 -4.16
CA LEU A 112 -0.02 -7.72 -2.70
C LEU A 112 -0.77 -9.01 -2.32
N LYS A 113 -1.91 -9.26 -2.95
CA LYS A 113 -2.70 -10.48 -2.75
C LYS A 113 -1.91 -11.74 -3.15
N ALA A 114 -1.19 -11.70 -4.28
CA ALA A 114 -0.36 -12.80 -4.76
C ALA A 114 0.79 -13.14 -3.78
N GLN A 115 1.21 -12.18 -2.93
CA GLN A 115 2.16 -12.41 -1.84
C GLN A 115 1.50 -13.04 -0.58
N GLY A 116 0.22 -13.41 -0.63
CA GLY A 116 -0.51 -13.98 0.50
C GLY A 116 -0.96 -12.95 1.54
N LYS A 117 -0.91 -11.65 1.22
CA LYS A 117 -1.38 -10.59 2.13
C LYS A 117 -2.90 -10.49 2.07
N THR A 118 -3.51 -10.19 3.20
CA THR A 118 -4.92 -9.77 3.28
C THR A 118 -5.00 -8.27 3.07
N ILE A 119 -5.89 -7.82 2.18
CA ILE A 119 -6.01 -6.41 1.83
C ILE A 119 -7.42 -5.95 2.20
N VAL A 120 -7.50 -4.84 2.91
CA VAL A 120 -8.75 -4.13 3.19
C VAL A 120 -8.64 -2.74 2.59
N VAL A 121 -9.58 -2.41 1.70
CA VAL A 121 -9.69 -1.10 1.07
C VAL A 121 -10.91 -0.39 1.62
N ILE A 122 -10.72 0.82 2.09
CA ILE A 122 -11.80 1.75 2.43
C ILE A 122 -11.93 2.68 1.23
N THR A 123 -13.07 2.68 0.56
CA THR A 123 -13.28 3.52 -0.62
C THR A 123 -14.76 3.75 -0.89
N HIS A 124 -15.06 4.84 -1.57
CA HIS A 124 -16.35 5.13 -2.20
C HIS A 124 -16.32 4.91 -3.73
N ASP A 125 -15.19 4.43 -4.26
CA ASP A 125 -15.00 4.13 -5.67
C ASP A 125 -15.62 2.77 -6.01
N GLU A 126 -16.78 2.79 -6.66
CA GLU A 126 -17.53 1.59 -7.04
C GLU A 126 -16.81 0.76 -8.12
N GLU A 127 -16.06 1.40 -9.04
CA GLU A 127 -15.28 0.69 -10.06
C GLU A 127 -14.12 -0.09 -9.42
N LEU A 128 -13.38 0.54 -8.51
CA LEU A 128 -12.33 -0.15 -7.77
C LEU A 128 -12.89 -1.35 -6.99
N ALA A 129 -14.01 -1.13 -6.30
CA ALA A 129 -14.64 -2.19 -5.50
C ALA A 129 -15.15 -3.35 -6.37
N ALA A 130 -15.80 -3.06 -7.50
CA ALA A 130 -16.38 -4.08 -8.38
C ALA A 130 -15.31 -4.88 -9.15
N ASP A 131 -14.26 -4.19 -9.67
CA ASP A 131 -13.31 -4.81 -10.58
C ASP A 131 -12.14 -5.49 -9.86
N TRP A 132 -11.80 -5.04 -8.64
CA TRP A 132 -10.55 -5.43 -7.97
C TRP A 132 -10.71 -6.07 -6.60
N CYS A 133 -11.91 -6.06 -6.01
CA CYS A 133 -12.16 -6.63 -4.68
C CYS A 133 -12.90 -7.98 -4.78
N ASP A 134 -12.48 -8.96 -3.99
CA ASP A 134 -13.14 -10.27 -3.93
C ASP A 134 -14.45 -10.20 -3.12
N ARG A 135 -14.56 -9.24 -2.21
CA ARG A 135 -15.71 -9.07 -1.32
C ARG A 135 -15.91 -7.60 -0.98
N ILE A 136 -17.17 -7.17 -1.03
CA ILE A 136 -17.57 -5.81 -0.68
C ILE A 136 -18.43 -5.86 0.59
N ILE A 137 -18.17 -4.96 1.51
CA ILE A 137 -18.96 -4.74 2.73
C ILE A 137 -19.44 -3.30 2.71
N ALA A 138 -20.74 -3.09 2.49
CA ALA A 138 -21.33 -1.77 2.59
C ALA A 138 -21.55 -1.41 4.06
N LEU A 139 -21.03 -0.26 4.46
CA LEU A 139 -21.35 0.33 5.76
C LEU A 139 -22.63 1.15 5.61
N GLN A 140 -23.64 0.88 6.43
CA GLN A 140 -24.86 1.68 6.52
C GLN A 140 -24.69 2.63 7.69
N ASP A 141 -25.11 3.89 7.48
CA ASP A 141 -25.19 4.89 8.54
C ASP A 141 -26.25 4.54 9.59
#